data_a1f6f1b41a69ea7d782dd44c5801b3ad
#
_entry.id   a1f6f1b41a69ea7d782dd44c5801b3ad
#
_cell.length_a   1.000
_cell.length_b   1.000
_cell.length_c   1.000
_cell.angle_alpha   90.00
_cell.angle_beta   90.00
_cell.angle_gamma   90.00
#
_symmetry.space_group_name_H-M   'P 1'
#
loop_
_entity.id
_entity.type
_entity.pdbx_description
1 polymer ?
#
loop_
_entity_poly.entity_id
_entity_poly.type
_entity_poly.pdbx_seq_one_letter_code
_entity_poly.pdbx_strand_id
1 'polypeptide(L)'
;PDNVHAIDDLFAQIMANSRKNQYMLLEKMGQTLREPYEAIDEINKKNCKVVYQGVPGAYSYAAMINFFGKDVDNFNVPTWRECMEAVKQGKADYAVLPIENSNAGIVADVYDLLQEYDNYIIAETYVKIEHLLLGLPGTDLENVTAVYSHPQGLMQCDRFLDTHKDWQRISQANTALAAKMIFQEHNKTHVAIASKEAAELYGLDILKSGITDQEGNTTRFVIVTNTRKFVKNAQKMSIVFETANEAGTLYNLLSHIIYNGCLLYTSP
;
A
#
# COMPACT_ATOMS: atom_id res chain seq x y z
N PRO A 1 20.51 47.73 0.35
CA PRO A 1 20.74 46.43 -0.27
C PRO A 1 19.70 45.39 0.13
N ASP A 2 19.10 45.55 1.35
CA ASP A 2 18.26 44.52 1.95
C ASP A 2 16.82 44.42 1.38
N ASN A 3 16.37 45.39 0.60
CA ASN A 3 15.02 45.39 0.04
C ASN A 3 14.90 44.73 -1.37
N VAL A 4 16.01 44.46 -2.03
CA VAL A 4 15.96 43.88 -3.40
C VAL A 4 15.34 42.49 -3.39
N HIS A 5 15.73 41.62 -2.47
CA HIS A 5 15.16 40.28 -2.33
C HIS A 5 13.66 40.32 -1.98
N ALA A 6 13.22 41.24 -1.13
CA ALA A 6 11.80 41.39 -0.81
C ALA A 6 10.97 41.88 -2.01
N ILE A 7 11.55 42.70 -2.88
CA ILE A 7 10.92 43.16 -4.12
C ILE A 7 10.85 42.01 -5.12
N ASP A 8 11.92 41.22 -5.29
CA ASP A 8 11.96 40.08 -6.16
C ASP A 8 10.92 39.04 -5.76
N ASP A 9 10.79 38.74 -4.46
CA ASP A 9 9.77 37.85 -3.92
C ASP A 9 8.34 38.35 -4.21
N LEU A 10 8.10 39.66 -4.05
CA LEU A 10 6.80 40.27 -4.37
C LEU A 10 6.45 40.11 -5.88
N PHE A 11 7.40 40.39 -6.76
CA PHE A 11 7.21 40.22 -8.19
C PHE A 11 7.01 38.75 -8.57
N ALA A 12 7.76 37.82 -7.96
CA ALA A 12 7.57 36.40 -8.17
C ALA A 12 6.15 35.94 -7.80
N GLN A 13 5.60 36.46 -6.68
CA GLN A 13 4.22 36.17 -6.26
C GLN A 13 3.17 36.76 -7.21
N ILE A 14 3.37 38.00 -7.65
CA ILE A 14 2.48 38.65 -8.64
C ILE A 14 2.46 37.83 -9.94
N MET A 15 3.63 37.44 -10.44
CA MET A 15 3.74 36.62 -11.66
C MET A 15 3.12 35.23 -11.47
N ALA A 16 3.28 34.59 -10.31
CA ALA A 16 2.67 33.31 -10.02
C ALA A 16 1.12 33.39 -10.03
N ASN A 17 0.56 34.43 -9.40
CA ASN A 17 -0.88 34.69 -9.41
C ASN A 17 -1.40 35.02 -10.84
N SER A 18 -0.63 35.78 -11.60
CA SER A 18 -1.00 36.08 -13.01
C SER A 18 -1.03 34.82 -13.86
N ARG A 19 0.00 33.95 -13.75
CA ARG A 19 0.03 32.66 -14.44
C ARG A 19 -1.15 31.77 -14.05
N LYS A 20 -1.48 31.69 -12.75
CA LYS A 20 -2.66 30.95 -12.27
C LYS A 20 -3.94 31.44 -12.96
N ASN A 21 -4.15 32.75 -13.02
CA ASN A 21 -5.33 33.33 -13.68
C ASN A 21 -5.34 33.04 -15.19
N GLN A 22 -4.18 33.06 -15.84
CA GLN A 22 -4.05 32.69 -17.26
C GLN A 22 -4.39 31.21 -17.50
N TYR A 23 -3.92 30.29 -16.66
CA TYR A 23 -4.27 28.86 -16.74
C TYR A 23 -5.77 28.62 -16.55
N MET A 24 -6.40 29.30 -15.58
CA MET A 24 -7.86 29.21 -15.40
C MET A 24 -8.65 29.74 -16.61
N LEU A 25 -8.13 30.78 -17.27
CA LEU A 25 -8.75 31.32 -18.49
C LEU A 25 -8.59 30.34 -19.67
N LEU A 26 -7.41 29.75 -19.86
CA LEU A 26 -7.17 28.74 -20.89
C LEU A 26 -8.08 27.51 -20.70
N GLU A 27 -8.24 27.05 -19.46
CA GLU A 27 -9.14 25.95 -19.12
C GLU A 27 -10.60 26.29 -19.46
N LYS A 28 -11.08 27.49 -19.11
CA LYS A 28 -12.41 27.98 -19.49
C LYS A 28 -12.62 28.08 -20.99
N MET A 29 -11.55 28.29 -21.74
CA MET A 29 -11.56 28.34 -23.21
C MET A 29 -11.42 26.94 -23.85
N GLY A 30 -11.37 25.86 -23.04
CA GLY A 30 -11.20 24.49 -23.53
C GLY A 30 -9.79 24.18 -24.05
N GLN A 31 -8.81 25.05 -23.79
CA GLN A 31 -7.42 24.84 -24.15
C GLN A 31 -6.68 24.23 -22.95
N THR A 32 -6.70 22.91 -22.83
CA THR A 32 -5.92 22.19 -21.82
C THR A 32 -4.54 21.82 -22.39
N LEU A 33 -3.48 22.16 -21.68
CA LEU A 33 -2.10 21.80 -22.03
C LEU A 33 -1.77 20.34 -21.71
N ARG A 34 -2.67 19.62 -21.04
CA ARG A 34 -2.53 18.21 -20.64
C ARG A 34 -3.84 17.49 -20.85
N GLU A 35 -3.78 16.20 -21.12
CA GLU A 35 -4.98 15.36 -21.14
C GLU A 35 -5.67 15.46 -19.77
N PRO A 36 -6.97 15.82 -19.74
CA PRO A 36 -7.69 15.98 -18.49
C PRO A 36 -7.88 14.63 -17.79
N TYR A 37 -7.99 14.67 -16.46
CA TYR A 37 -8.46 13.53 -15.71
C TYR A 37 -9.96 13.33 -15.95
N GLU A 38 -10.36 12.10 -16.19
CA GLU A 38 -11.77 11.71 -16.30
C GLU A 38 -12.38 11.58 -14.90
N ALA A 39 -13.47 12.33 -14.63
CA ALA A 39 -14.23 12.22 -13.41
C ALA A 39 -15.23 11.06 -13.52
N ILE A 40 -15.09 10.05 -12.67
CA ILE A 40 -15.97 8.89 -12.59
C ILE A 40 -16.82 8.94 -11.32
N ASP A 41 -18.02 8.33 -11.35
CA ASP A 41 -18.88 8.25 -10.18
C ASP A 41 -18.38 7.21 -9.17
N GLU A 42 -17.93 6.06 -9.66
CA GLU A 42 -17.39 4.96 -8.84
C GLU A 42 -16.35 4.14 -9.60
N ILE A 43 -15.53 3.41 -8.86
CA ILE A 43 -14.54 2.48 -9.41
C ILE A 43 -15.24 1.19 -9.81
N ASN A 44 -14.98 0.70 -11.02
CA ASN A 44 -15.47 -0.61 -11.46
C ASN A 44 -14.77 -1.72 -10.67
N LYS A 45 -15.48 -2.35 -9.74
CA LYS A 45 -14.97 -3.42 -8.88
C LYS A 45 -15.35 -4.83 -9.35
N LYS A 46 -16.32 -4.97 -10.26
CA LYS A 46 -16.89 -6.28 -10.62
C LYS A 46 -16.32 -6.85 -11.92
N ASN A 47 -16.12 -6.00 -12.93
CA ASN A 47 -15.64 -6.42 -14.25
C ASN A 47 -14.25 -5.84 -14.47
N CYS A 48 -13.31 -6.22 -13.63
CA CYS A 48 -11.93 -5.76 -13.69
C CYS A 48 -10.98 -6.89 -13.31
N LYS A 49 -9.75 -6.79 -13.73
CA LYS A 49 -8.68 -7.70 -13.40
C LYS A 49 -7.67 -7.02 -12.49
N VAL A 50 -7.35 -7.65 -11.38
CA VAL A 50 -6.51 -7.06 -10.33
C VAL A 50 -5.23 -7.87 -10.16
N VAL A 51 -4.09 -7.18 -10.09
CA VAL A 51 -2.80 -7.79 -9.76
C VAL A 51 -2.35 -7.37 -8.35
N TYR A 52 -1.74 -8.30 -7.63
CA TYR A 52 -1.14 -8.04 -6.32
C TYR A 52 0.20 -8.79 -6.18
N GLN A 53 1.06 -8.29 -5.29
CA GLN A 53 2.36 -8.92 -5.04
C GLN A 53 2.23 -10.03 -3.99
N GLY A 54 3.00 -11.10 -4.17
CA GLY A 54 3.14 -12.19 -3.21
C GLY A 54 2.35 -13.42 -3.60
N VAL A 55 1.71 -14.06 -2.62
CA VAL A 55 0.93 -15.29 -2.83
C VAL A 55 -0.48 -15.13 -2.24
N PRO A 56 -1.45 -15.96 -2.66
CA PRO A 56 -2.76 -16.00 -2.00
C PRO A 56 -2.62 -16.19 -0.49
N GLY A 57 -3.40 -15.42 0.29
CA GLY A 57 -3.31 -15.38 1.76
C GLY A 57 -2.30 -14.37 2.32
N ALA A 58 -1.49 -13.68 1.49
CA ALA A 58 -0.66 -12.56 1.93
C ALA A 58 -1.51 -11.30 2.22
N TYR A 59 -0.94 -10.32 2.93
CA TYR A 59 -1.65 -9.07 3.23
C TYR A 59 -2.03 -8.24 2.01
N SER A 60 -1.27 -8.32 0.92
CA SER A 60 -1.65 -7.73 -0.37
C SER A 60 -2.90 -8.39 -0.97
N TYR A 61 -3.04 -9.71 -0.81
CA TYR A 61 -4.24 -10.44 -1.17
C TYR A 61 -5.43 -10.03 -0.29
N ALA A 62 -5.22 -9.90 1.03
CA ALA A 62 -6.25 -9.39 1.94
C ALA A 62 -6.71 -7.98 1.55
N ALA A 63 -5.78 -7.09 1.21
CA ALA A 63 -6.09 -5.74 0.74
C ALA A 63 -6.92 -5.76 -0.56
N MET A 64 -6.58 -6.63 -1.49
CA MET A 64 -7.32 -6.84 -2.74
C MET A 64 -8.76 -7.28 -2.45
N ILE A 65 -8.94 -8.31 -1.62
CA ILE A 65 -10.27 -8.82 -1.25
C ILE A 65 -11.09 -7.75 -0.51
N ASN A 66 -10.50 -7.02 0.42
CA ASN A 66 -11.19 -5.97 1.18
C ASN A 66 -11.73 -4.87 0.28
N PHE A 67 -11.01 -4.53 -0.78
CA PHE A 67 -11.42 -3.45 -1.67
C PHE A 67 -12.33 -3.92 -2.80
N PHE A 68 -12.00 -5.02 -3.48
CA PHE A 68 -12.70 -5.49 -4.68
C PHE A 68 -13.71 -6.62 -4.41
N GLY A 69 -13.58 -7.34 -3.30
CA GLY A 69 -14.35 -8.54 -3.00
C GLY A 69 -13.63 -9.84 -3.40
N LYS A 70 -14.17 -10.99 -2.95
CA LYS A 70 -13.56 -12.31 -3.15
C LYS A 70 -13.67 -12.82 -4.59
N ASP A 71 -14.66 -12.35 -5.34
CA ASP A 71 -15.01 -12.88 -6.67
C ASP A 71 -14.34 -12.12 -7.83
N VAL A 72 -13.47 -11.16 -7.55
CA VAL A 72 -12.78 -10.38 -8.58
C VAL A 72 -11.75 -11.25 -9.33
N ASP A 73 -11.68 -11.11 -10.66
CA ASP A 73 -10.60 -11.74 -11.45
C ASP A 73 -9.25 -11.16 -11.02
N ASN A 74 -8.35 -12.04 -10.59
CA ASN A 74 -7.09 -11.62 -10.01
C ASN A 74 -5.95 -12.59 -10.32
N PHE A 75 -4.73 -12.08 -10.24
CA PHE A 75 -3.52 -12.89 -10.26
C PHE A 75 -2.42 -12.22 -9.42
N ASN A 76 -1.46 -13.02 -9.03
CA ASN A 76 -0.32 -12.56 -8.24
C ASN A 76 0.98 -12.60 -9.04
N VAL A 77 1.91 -11.73 -8.65
CA VAL A 77 3.26 -11.65 -9.18
C VAL A 77 4.29 -11.56 -8.04
N PRO A 78 5.56 -11.94 -8.28
CA PRO A 78 6.59 -11.94 -7.24
C PRO A 78 6.94 -10.57 -6.68
N THR A 79 6.92 -9.52 -7.51
CA THR A 79 7.45 -8.19 -7.15
C THR A 79 6.43 -7.06 -7.39
N TRP A 80 6.58 -5.96 -6.68
CA TRP A 80 5.78 -4.75 -6.90
C TRP A 80 6.01 -4.15 -8.28
N ARG A 81 7.24 -4.25 -8.81
CA ARG A 81 7.57 -3.83 -10.18
C ARG A 81 6.74 -4.57 -11.22
N GLU A 82 6.59 -5.87 -11.08
CA GLU A 82 5.75 -6.67 -11.98
C GLU A 82 4.26 -6.30 -11.86
N CYS A 83 3.80 -5.87 -10.68
CA CYS A 83 2.46 -5.30 -10.53
C CYS A 83 2.29 -4.04 -11.39
N MET A 84 3.23 -3.10 -11.28
CA MET A 84 3.21 -1.85 -12.05
C MET A 84 3.29 -2.11 -13.55
N GLU A 85 4.14 -3.04 -13.96
CA GLU A 85 4.29 -3.44 -15.36
C GLU A 85 3.03 -4.11 -15.92
N ALA A 86 2.36 -4.95 -15.13
CA ALA A 86 1.11 -5.59 -15.52
C ALA A 86 0.00 -4.57 -15.80
N VAL A 87 -0.10 -3.52 -14.96
CA VAL A 87 -1.05 -2.42 -15.18
C VAL A 87 -0.66 -1.59 -16.40
N LYS A 88 0.62 -1.22 -16.54
CA LYS A 88 1.13 -0.47 -17.69
C LYS A 88 0.86 -1.19 -19.01
N GLN A 89 1.01 -2.50 -19.05
CA GLN A 89 0.77 -3.35 -20.22
C GLN A 89 -0.72 -3.69 -20.46
N GLY A 90 -1.63 -3.25 -19.60
CA GLY A 90 -3.06 -3.56 -19.69
C GLY A 90 -3.39 -5.03 -19.41
N LYS A 91 -2.49 -5.79 -18.77
CA LYS A 91 -2.73 -7.16 -18.31
C LYS A 91 -3.61 -7.20 -17.06
N ALA A 92 -3.60 -6.11 -16.29
CA ALA A 92 -4.47 -5.84 -15.17
C ALA A 92 -5.01 -4.40 -15.28
N ASP A 93 -6.24 -4.20 -14.82
CA ASP A 93 -6.85 -2.87 -14.73
C ASP A 93 -6.34 -2.12 -13.50
N TYR A 94 -6.07 -2.86 -12.42
CA TYR A 94 -5.63 -2.32 -11.14
C TYR A 94 -4.51 -3.16 -10.53
N ALA A 95 -3.61 -2.48 -9.78
CA ALA A 95 -2.68 -3.13 -8.88
C ALA A 95 -2.90 -2.67 -7.44
N VAL A 96 -2.68 -3.59 -6.49
CA VAL A 96 -2.75 -3.33 -5.05
C VAL A 96 -1.34 -3.33 -4.48
N LEU A 97 -0.90 -2.17 -3.98
CA LEU A 97 0.48 -1.95 -3.53
C LEU A 97 0.51 -1.39 -2.11
N PRO A 98 1.33 -1.94 -1.20
CA PRO A 98 1.52 -1.36 0.12
C PRO A 98 2.31 -0.05 0.00
N ILE A 99 1.85 1.02 0.67
CA ILE A 99 2.56 2.30 0.62
C ILE A 99 3.15 2.68 1.98
N GLU A 100 2.51 2.24 3.06
CA GLU A 100 2.89 2.60 4.42
C GLU A 100 2.42 1.55 5.42
N ASN A 101 3.21 1.32 6.43
CA ASN A 101 2.84 0.50 7.59
C ASN A 101 3.06 1.31 8.86
N SER A 102 2.10 1.29 9.79
CA SER A 102 2.15 2.11 11.01
C SER A 102 3.36 1.83 11.91
N ASN A 103 3.95 0.64 11.83
CA ASN A 103 5.10 0.24 12.65
C ASN A 103 6.42 0.28 11.88
N ALA A 104 6.40 -0.05 10.58
CA ALA A 104 7.60 -0.14 9.74
C ALA A 104 7.86 1.16 8.94
N GLY A 105 6.86 2.06 8.87
CA GLY A 105 6.96 3.31 8.11
C GLY A 105 6.64 3.13 6.63
N ILE A 106 7.22 4.01 5.80
CA ILE A 106 6.98 4.03 4.36
C ILE A 106 7.61 2.84 3.63
N VAL A 107 6.97 2.40 2.56
CA VAL A 107 7.51 1.38 1.65
C VAL A 107 8.21 2.10 0.49
N ALA A 108 9.48 2.47 0.71
CA ALA A 108 10.24 3.34 -0.20
C ALA A 108 10.24 2.83 -1.65
N ASP A 109 10.42 1.52 -1.86
CA ASP A 109 10.44 0.90 -3.19
C ASP A 109 9.15 1.18 -3.98
N VAL A 110 8.00 1.25 -3.31
CA VAL A 110 6.71 1.55 -3.97
C VAL A 110 6.60 3.03 -4.33
N TYR A 111 7.16 3.94 -3.51
CA TYR A 111 7.24 5.35 -3.88
C TYR A 111 8.10 5.57 -5.11
N ASP A 112 9.25 4.89 -5.20
CA ASP A 112 10.14 4.94 -6.37
C ASP A 112 9.41 4.42 -7.63
N LEU A 113 8.67 3.33 -7.51
CA LEU A 113 7.87 2.79 -8.60
C LEU A 113 6.72 3.72 -9.03
N LEU A 114 6.06 4.41 -8.10
CA LEU A 114 5.03 5.40 -8.43
C LEU A 114 5.60 6.59 -9.20
N GLN A 115 6.88 6.92 -9.01
CA GLN A 115 7.57 7.95 -9.76
C GLN A 115 8.04 7.44 -11.14
N GLU A 116 8.52 6.18 -11.21
CA GLU A 116 9.05 5.58 -12.44
C GLU A 116 7.96 5.26 -13.48
N TYR A 117 6.78 4.87 -13.01
CA TYR A 117 5.66 4.45 -13.86
C TYR A 117 4.59 5.54 -13.97
N ASP A 118 4.05 5.74 -15.18
CA ASP A 118 2.90 6.64 -15.42
C ASP A 118 1.58 5.92 -15.02
N ASN A 119 1.51 5.48 -13.79
CA ASN A 119 0.34 4.87 -13.16
C ASN A 119 -0.22 5.81 -12.09
N TYR A 120 -1.54 5.80 -11.91
CA TYR A 120 -2.26 6.76 -11.08
C TYR A 120 -2.91 6.07 -9.89
N ILE A 121 -2.79 6.68 -8.71
CA ILE A 121 -3.52 6.25 -7.52
C ILE A 121 -4.99 6.66 -7.68
N ILE A 122 -5.91 5.69 -7.61
CA ILE A 122 -7.34 5.93 -7.74
C ILE A 122 -8.11 5.70 -6.43
N ALA A 123 -7.54 4.91 -5.52
CA ALA A 123 -8.13 4.64 -4.20
C ALA A 123 -7.07 4.17 -3.20
N GLU A 124 -7.51 4.05 -1.96
CA GLU A 124 -6.73 3.45 -0.86
C GLU A 124 -7.58 2.46 -0.06
N THR A 125 -6.93 1.52 0.59
CA THR A 125 -7.53 0.60 1.54
C THR A 125 -6.56 0.32 2.69
N TYR A 126 -7.09 -0.11 3.82
CA TYR A 126 -6.31 -0.38 5.03
C TYR A 126 -6.50 -1.83 5.45
N VAL A 127 -5.43 -2.48 5.83
CA VAL A 127 -5.44 -3.84 6.38
C VAL A 127 -4.80 -3.84 7.75
N LYS A 128 -5.55 -4.27 8.75
CA LYS A 128 -5.00 -4.54 10.07
C LYS A 128 -4.08 -5.75 9.98
N ILE A 129 -2.84 -5.58 10.37
CA ILE A 129 -1.86 -6.66 10.42
C ILE A 129 -2.00 -7.36 11.76
N GLU A 130 -2.63 -8.51 11.73
CA GLU A 130 -2.84 -9.35 12.90
C GLU A 130 -2.20 -10.71 12.64
N HIS A 131 -1.21 -11.04 13.44
CA HIS A 131 -0.56 -12.34 13.38
C HIS A 131 -1.28 -13.32 14.28
N LEU A 132 -1.62 -14.46 13.70
CA LEU A 132 -2.28 -15.57 14.36
C LEU A 132 -1.37 -16.80 14.34
N LEU A 133 -1.42 -17.60 15.39
CA LEU A 133 -0.79 -18.91 15.39
C LEU A 133 -1.72 -19.90 14.71
N LEU A 134 -1.25 -20.50 13.63
CA LEU A 134 -2.01 -21.39 12.78
C LEU A 134 -1.42 -22.79 12.78
N GLY A 135 -2.27 -23.81 12.81
CA GLY A 135 -1.86 -25.20 12.71
C GLY A 135 -2.88 -26.04 11.94
N LEU A 136 -2.53 -27.28 11.67
CA LEU A 136 -3.48 -28.24 11.10
C LEU A 136 -4.62 -28.52 12.09
N PRO A 137 -5.81 -28.87 11.61
CA PRO A 137 -6.92 -29.25 12.47
C PRO A 137 -6.52 -30.35 13.46
N GLY A 138 -6.77 -30.08 14.74
CA GLY A 138 -6.42 -30.98 15.85
C GLY A 138 -4.93 -30.97 16.21
N THR A 139 -4.20 -29.89 15.90
CA THR A 139 -2.86 -29.62 16.46
C THR A 139 -2.95 -29.34 17.95
N ASP A 140 -2.13 -30.00 18.74
CA ASP A 140 -1.98 -29.76 20.17
C ASP A 140 -0.72 -28.92 20.43
N LEU A 141 -0.88 -27.79 21.12
CA LEU A 141 0.21 -26.86 21.40
C LEU A 141 1.35 -27.46 22.24
N GLU A 142 1.04 -28.45 23.10
CA GLU A 142 2.05 -29.14 23.92
C GLU A 142 3.03 -29.96 23.07
N ASN A 143 2.62 -30.37 21.87
CA ASN A 143 3.42 -31.18 20.96
C ASN A 143 4.11 -30.36 19.86
N VAL A 144 3.97 -29.04 19.86
CA VAL A 144 4.61 -28.17 18.83
C VAL A 144 6.11 -28.11 19.05
N THR A 145 6.85 -28.31 17.97
CA THR A 145 8.32 -28.28 17.94
C THR A 145 8.91 -27.14 17.10
N ALA A 146 8.15 -26.62 16.12
CA ALA A 146 8.63 -25.58 15.25
C ALA A 146 7.53 -24.59 14.84
N VAL A 147 7.92 -23.31 14.72
CA VAL A 147 7.08 -22.21 14.25
C VAL A 147 7.71 -21.54 13.02
N TYR A 148 6.92 -21.35 12.00
CA TYR A 148 7.34 -20.81 10.71
C TYR A 148 6.68 -19.46 10.47
N SER A 149 7.45 -18.46 10.03
CA SER A 149 6.92 -17.18 9.55
C SER A 149 8.00 -16.37 8.84
N HIS A 150 7.62 -15.22 8.28
CA HIS A 150 8.58 -14.20 7.85
C HIS A 150 9.37 -13.68 9.06
N PRO A 151 10.67 -13.32 8.93
CA PRO A 151 11.46 -12.80 10.04
C PRO A 151 10.79 -11.68 10.82
N GLN A 152 10.15 -10.73 10.12
CA GLN A 152 9.42 -9.64 10.74
C GLN A 152 8.20 -10.13 11.53
N GLY A 153 7.49 -11.15 11.04
CA GLY A 153 6.36 -11.76 11.76
C GLY A 153 6.79 -12.46 13.04
N LEU A 154 7.94 -13.18 13.01
CA LEU A 154 8.54 -13.80 14.19
C LEU A 154 8.92 -12.71 15.22
N MET A 155 9.59 -11.65 14.77
CA MET A 155 10.01 -10.54 15.64
C MET A 155 8.81 -9.80 16.27
N GLN A 156 7.71 -9.63 15.53
CA GLN A 156 6.50 -8.98 16.04
C GLN A 156 5.71 -9.83 17.04
N CYS A 157 6.07 -11.10 17.21
CA CYS A 157 5.47 -12.05 18.14
C CYS A 157 6.49 -12.58 19.17
N ASP A 158 7.58 -11.85 19.39
CA ASP A 158 8.73 -12.33 20.18
C ASP A 158 8.37 -12.64 21.62
N ARG A 159 7.56 -11.79 22.29
CA ARG A 159 7.09 -12.03 23.67
C ARG A 159 6.30 -13.32 23.80
N PHE A 160 5.43 -13.60 22.84
CA PHE A 160 4.69 -14.86 22.81
C PHE A 160 5.63 -16.04 22.59
N LEU A 161 6.55 -15.94 21.64
CA LEU A 161 7.51 -16.99 21.32
C LEU A 161 8.50 -17.26 22.46
N ASP A 162 8.80 -16.27 23.28
CA ASP A 162 9.63 -16.43 24.47
C ASP A 162 8.99 -17.27 25.58
N THR A 163 7.67 -17.43 25.54
CA THR A 163 6.98 -18.39 26.45
C THR A 163 7.07 -19.82 25.93
N HIS A 164 7.56 -20.05 24.71
CA HIS A 164 7.70 -21.36 24.05
C HIS A 164 9.14 -21.55 23.54
N LYS A 165 10.12 -21.50 24.45
CA LYS A 165 11.56 -21.51 24.12
C LYS A 165 12.01 -22.79 23.43
N ASP A 166 11.27 -23.87 23.59
CA ASP A 166 11.57 -25.16 22.97
C ASP A 166 11.15 -25.23 21.50
N TRP A 167 10.40 -24.24 21.00
CA TRP A 167 10.01 -24.19 19.61
C TRP A 167 11.14 -23.65 18.73
N GLN A 168 11.45 -24.37 17.66
CA GLN A 168 12.40 -23.91 16.65
C GLN A 168 11.75 -22.81 15.79
N ARG A 169 12.33 -21.63 15.77
CA ARG A 169 11.85 -20.48 14.94
C ARG A 169 12.47 -20.57 13.55
N ILE A 170 11.65 -20.77 12.52
CA ILE A 170 12.11 -21.00 11.14
C ILE A 170 11.59 -19.89 10.23
N SER A 171 12.54 -19.20 9.57
CA SER A 171 12.22 -18.10 8.67
C SER A 171 11.74 -18.59 7.31
N GLN A 172 10.70 -17.93 6.80
CA GLN A 172 10.13 -18.12 5.46
C GLN A 172 10.11 -16.78 4.69
N ALA A 173 10.02 -16.85 3.37
CA ALA A 173 10.01 -15.67 2.51
C ALA A 173 8.81 -14.73 2.77
N ASN A 174 7.66 -15.26 3.19
CA ASN A 174 6.51 -14.51 3.70
C ASN A 174 5.62 -15.37 4.61
N THR A 175 4.73 -14.71 5.35
CA THR A 175 3.85 -15.37 6.32
C THR A 175 2.85 -16.35 5.67
N ALA A 176 2.34 -16.02 4.49
CA ALA A 176 1.38 -16.88 3.80
C ALA A 176 2.05 -18.15 3.22
N LEU A 177 3.32 -18.07 2.81
CA LEU A 177 4.10 -19.25 2.44
C LEU A 177 4.33 -20.16 3.64
N ALA A 178 4.56 -19.61 4.83
CA ALA A 178 4.64 -20.41 6.05
C ALA A 178 3.35 -21.21 6.29
N ALA A 179 2.19 -20.56 6.20
CA ALA A 179 0.89 -21.24 6.33
C ALA A 179 0.68 -22.30 5.24
N LYS A 180 1.01 -22.00 3.99
CA LYS A 180 0.94 -22.97 2.89
C LYS A 180 1.82 -24.20 3.15
N MET A 181 3.01 -23.99 3.68
CA MET A 181 3.95 -25.07 4.00
C MET A 181 3.39 -26.00 5.09
N ILE A 182 2.83 -25.45 6.18
CA ILE A 182 2.18 -26.25 7.21
C ILE A 182 1.06 -27.12 6.64
N PHE A 183 0.25 -26.53 5.75
CA PHE A 183 -0.80 -27.28 5.04
C PHE A 183 -0.23 -28.44 4.20
N GLN A 184 0.87 -28.22 3.48
CA GLN A 184 1.48 -29.21 2.58
C GLN A 184 2.25 -30.32 3.33
N GLU A 185 2.90 -29.99 4.44
CA GLU A 185 3.70 -30.95 5.21
C GLU A 185 2.84 -31.96 6.01
N HIS A 186 1.61 -31.60 6.30
CA HIS A 186 0.69 -32.43 7.12
C HIS A 186 1.29 -32.84 8.47
N ASN A 187 2.21 -32.03 9.02
CA ASN A 187 2.86 -32.28 10.31
C ASN A 187 2.22 -31.43 11.41
N LYS A 188 1.52 -32.08 12.35
CA LYS A 188 0.83 -31.41 13.48
C LYS A 188 1.77 -30.87 14.55
N THR A 189 3.06 -31.15 14.49
CA THR A 189 4.05 -30.56 15.41
C THR A 189 4.63 -29.24 14.89
N HIS A 190 4.25 -28.84 13.68
CA HIS A 190 4.65 -27.57 13.06
C HIS A 190 3.48 -26.61 13.00
N VAL A 191 3.74 -25.33 13.28
CA VAL A 191 2.76 -24.24 13.24
C VAL A 191 3.30 -23.05 12.46
N ALA A 192 2.40 -22.19 12.00
CA ALA A 192 2.79 -20.96 11.31
C ALA A 192 2.25 -19.72 12.03
N ILE A 193 2.98 -18.62 11.93
CA ILE A 193 2.45 -17.29 12.26
C ILE A 193 2.10 -16.62 10.94
N ALA A 194 0.78 -16.39 10.72
CA ALA A 194 0.27 -15.80 9.50
C ALA A 194 -1.07 -15.07 9.71
N SER A 195 -1.69 -14.59 8.62
CA SER A 195 -2.95 -13.87 8.64
C SER A 195 -4.16 -14.80 8.74
N LYS A 196 -5.32 -14.22 9.04
CA LYS A 196 -6.62 -14.93 9.03
C LYS A 196 -6.95 -15.43 7.62
N GLU A 197 -6.67 -14.64 6.60
CA GLU A 197 -6.91 -15.00 5.20
C GLU A 197 -6.10 -16.24 4.78
N ALA A 198 -4.87 -16.37 5.29
CA ALA A 198 -4.08 -17.58 5.08
C ALA A 198 -4.68 -18.80 5.79
N ALA A 199 -5.21 -18.63 7.01
CA ALA A 199 -5.91 -19.69 7.73
C ALA A 199 -7.13 -20.19 6.95
N GLU A 200 -7.99 -19.27 6.51
CA GLU A 200 -9.20 -19.60 5.72
C GLU A 200 -8.84 -20.29 4.39
N LEU A 201 -7.82 -19.77 3.70
CA LEU A 201 -7.41 -20.29 2.40
C LEU A 201 -6.85 -21.72 2.44
N TYR A 202 -6.05 -22.02 3.46
CA TYR A 202 -5.39 -23.33 3.60
C TYR A 202 -6.10 -24.26 4.56
N GLY A 203 -7.26 -23.87 5.13
CA GLY A 203 -8.03 -24.73 6.03
C GLY A 203 -7.27 -25.04 7.33
N LEU A 204 -6.52 -24.06 7.85
CA LEU A 204 -5.79 -24.18 9.10
C LEU A 204 -6.63 -23.65 10.27
N ASP A 205 -6.51 -24.31 11.42
CA ASP A 205 -7.12 -23.83 12.66
C ASP A 205 -6.31 -22.68 13.26
N ILE A 206 -7.03 -21.69 13.81
CA ILE A 206 -6.43 -20.63 14.61
C ILE A 206 -6.22 -21.18 16.02
N LEU A 207 -4.98 -21.53 16.34
CA LEU A 207 -4.62 -22.09 17.66
C LEU A 207 -4.53 -21.00 18.74
N LYS A 208 -4.08 -19.79 18.35
CA LYS A 208 -3.94 -18.64 19.25
C LYS A 208 -4.07 -17.34 18.49
N SER A 209 -4.81 -16.39 19.07
CA SER A 209 -4.88 -14.97 18.64
C SER A 209 -4.24 -14.06 19.69
N GLY A 210 -4.01 -12.79 19.35
CA GLY A 210 -3.43 -11.82 20.27
C GLY A 210 -1.98 -12.12 20.64
N ILE A 211 -1.22 -12.69 19.70
CA ILE A 211 0.20 -13.04 19.88
C ILE A 211 1.14 -11.93 19.45
N THR A 212 0.63 -10.87 18.83
CA THR A 212 1.42 -9.74 18.35
C THR A 212 1.79 -8.81 19.52
N ASP A 213 3.05 -8.42 19.61
CA ASP A 213 3.61 -7.63 20.71
C ASP A 213 3.08 -6.19 20.77
N GLN A 214 2.70 -5.63 19.61
CA GLN A 214 2.17 -4.29 19.46
C GLN A 214 0.78 -4.33 18.82
N GLU A 215 -0.16 -3.65 19.46
CA GLU A 215 -1.50 -3.47 18.90
C GLU A 215 -1.53 -2.35 17.86
N GLY A 216 -2.52 -2.40 16.97
CA GLY A 216 -2.78 -1.31 16.03
C GLY A 216 -1.91 -1.30 14.77
N ASN A 217 -1.12 -2.36 14.53
CA ASN A 217 -0.35 -2.47 13.28
C ASN A 217 -1.30 -2.49 12.07
N THR A 218 -1.17 -1.50 11.19
CA THR A 218 -2.00 -1.34 10.01
C THR A 218 -1.14 -1.01 8.81
N THR A 219 -1.39 -1.67 7.70
CA THR A 219 -0.78 -1.34 6.42
C THR A 219 -1.80 -0.62 5.54
N ARG A 220 -1.40 0.52 5.02
CA ARG A 220 -2.13 1.27 4.00
C ARG A 220 -1.69 0.79 2.63
N PHE A 221 -2.66 0.42 1.81
CA PHE A 221 -2.48 0.02 0.43
C PHE A 221 -3.10 1.05 -0.51
N VAL A 222 -2.46 1.29 -1.63
CA VAL A 222 -3.00 2.09 -2.73
C VAL A 222 -3.43 1.19 -3.87
N ILE A 223 -4.50 1.62 -4.53
CA ILE A 223 -5.00 1.01 -5.76
C ILE A 223 -4.52 1.88 -6.90
N VAL A 224 -3.75 1.32 -7.82
CA VAL A 224 -3.22 2.05 -8.96
C VAL A 224 -3.77 1.53 -10.28
N THR A 225 -3.88 2.43 -11.27
CA THR A 225 -4.37 2.16 -12.62
C THR A 225 -3.52 2.94 -13.63
N ASN A 226 -3.53 2.55 -14.90
CA ASN A 226 -2.87 3.26 -15.99
C ASN A 226 -3.74 4.37 -16.62
N THR A 227 -4.93 4.60 -16.11
CA THR A 227 -5.86 5.60 -16.64
C THR A 227 -5.96 6.81 -15.74
N ARG A 228 -6.00 8.01 -16.33
CA ARG A 228 -6.14 9.30 -15.63
C ARG A 228 -7.59 9.51 -15.15
N LYS A 229 -7.99 8.80 -14.11
CA LYS A 229 -9.35 8.85 -13.54
C LYS A 229 -9.32 9.25 -12.09
N PHE A 230 -10.39 9.90 -11.64
CA PHE A 230 -10.63 10.16 -10.23
C PHE A 230 -12.11 10.04 -9.89
N VAL A 231 -12.42 9.62 -8.68
CA VAL A 231 -13.80 9.55 -8.19
C VAL A 231 -14.27 10.96 -7.82
N LYS A 232 -15.42 11.41 -8.33
CA LYS A 232 -15.96 12.78 -8.14
C LYS A 232 -16.00 13.23 -6.68
N ASN A 233 -16.27 12.31 -5.76
CA ASN A 233 -16.36 12.61 -4.33
C ASN A 233 -15.05 12.30 -3.57
N ALA A 234 -13.92 12.15 -4.27
CA ALA A 234 -12.62 11.94 -3.63
C ALA A 234 -12.26 13.15 -2.76
N GLN A 235 -11.97 12.90 -1.49
CA GLN A 235 -11.60 13.93 -0.52
C GLN A 235 -10.09 14.06 -0.31
N LYS A 236 -9.32 13.13 -0.86
CA LYS A 236 -7.86 13.09 -0.78
C LYS A 236 -7.27 12.93 -2.17
N MET A 237 -6.11 13.53 -2.39
CA MET A 237 -5.25 13.20 -3.52
C MET A 237 -3.83 12.95 -3.03
N SER A 238 -3.14 12.03 -3.68
CA SER A 238 -1.71 11.84 -3.49
C SER A 238 -0.96 12.52 -4.62
N ILE A 239 0.07 13.28 -4.26
CA ILE A 239 0.91 13.99 -5.23
C ILE A 239 2.34 13.50 -5.01
N VAL A 240 2.98 13.04 -6.07
CA VAL A 240 4.42 12.79 -6.12
C VAL A 240 5.04 13.91 -6.94
N PHE A 241 6.06 14.56 -6.40
CA PHE A 241 6.78 15.62 -7.09
C PHE A 241 8.28 15.49 -6.86
N GLU A 242 9.03 15.87 -7.86
CA GLU A 242 10.47 16.01 -7.80
C GLU A 242 10.84 17.48 -7.84
N THR A 243 11.78 17.90 -6.99
CA THR A 243 12.27 19.29 -6.93
C THR A 243 13.77 19.28 -7.10
N ALA A 244 14.28 20.37 -7.73
CA ALA A 244 15.72 20.63 -7.70
C ALA A 244 16.18 20.83 -6.24
N ASN A 245 17.39 20.39 -5.94
CA ASN A 245 17.99 20.58 -4.60
C ASN A 245 18.59 21.98 -4.49
N GLU A 246 17.72 22.98 -4.49
CA GLU A 246 18.07 24.41 -4.42
C GLU A 246 17.28 25.09 -3.31
N ALA A 247 17.85 26.19 -2.77
CA ALA A 247 17.19 26.96 -1.72
C ALA A 247 15.85 27.53 -2.20
N GLY A 248 14.78 27.34 -1.41
CA GLY A 248 13.45 27.87 -1.70
C GLY A 248 12.57 26.98 -2.59
N THR A 249 13.09 25.94 -3.25
CA THR A 249 12.30 25.12 -4.18
C THR A 249 11.11 24.45 -3.52
N LEU A 250 11.30 23.87 -2.34
CA LEU A 250 10.21 23.26 -1.57
C LEU A 250 9.16 24.30 -1.16
N TYR A 251 9.59 25.48 -0.70
CA TYR A 251 8.68 26.57 -0.37
C TYR A 251 7.84 27.01 -1.56
N ASN A 252 8.45 27.19 -2.72
CA ASN A 252 7.76 27.56 -3.94
C ASN A 252 6.70 26.52 -4.33
N LEU A 253 7.00 25.25 -4.24
CA LEU A 253 6.06 24.17 -4.50
C LEU A 253 4.90 24.16 -3.50
N LEU A 254 5.20 24.22 -2.21
CA LEU A 254 4.19 24.26 -1.14
C LEU A 254 3.31 25.50 -1.24
N SER A 255 3.85 26.63 -1.68
CA SER A 255 3.06 27.85 -1.88
C SER A 255 1.92 27.66 -2.89
N HIS A 256 2.15 26.90 -3.96
CA HIS A 256 1.10 26.56 -4.91
C HIS A 256 -0.04 25.74 -4.31
N ILE A 257 0.28 24.82 -3.41
CA ILE A 257 -0.71 23.99 -2.71
C ILE A 257 -1.52 24.86 -1.74
N ILE A 258 -0.85 25.69 -0.94
CA ILE A 258 -1.46 26.57 0.06
C ILE A 258 -2.37 27.60 -0.62
N TYR A 259 -1.91 28.26 -1.67
CA TYR A 259 -2.72 29.26 -2.39
C TYR A 259 -3.93 28.70 -3.13
N ASN A 260 -3.99 27.39 -3.33
CA ASN A 260 -5.17 26.70 -3.84
C ASN A 260 -6.09 26.19 -2.71
N GLY A 261 -5.84 26.53 -1.45
CA GLY A 261 -6.67 26.14 -0.32
C GLY A 261 -6.62 24.66 0.01
N CYS A 262 -5.60 23.93 -0.45
CA CYS A 262 -5.44 22.52 -0.16
C CYS A 262 -4.85 22.34 1.24
N LEU A 263 -5.45 21.47 2.04
CA LEU A 263 -4.89 21.04 3.31
C LEU A 263 -3.83 19.98 3.06
N LEU A 264 -2.58 20.28 3.46
CA LEU A 264 -1.50 19.28 3.48
C LEU A 264 -1.52 18.57 4.84
N TYR A 265 -1.50 17.28 4.80
CA TYR A 265 -1.21 16.45 5.95
C TYR A 265 -0.29 15.30 5.52
N THR A 266 0.64 14.99 6.39
CA THR A 266 1.44 13.78 6.24
C THR A 266 0.68 12.62 6.85
N SER A 267 0.85 11.45 6.28
CA SER A 267 0.42 10.21 6.93
C SER A 267 1.23 10.05 8.23
N PRO A 268 0.61 9.63 9.33
CA PRO A 268 1.28 9.49 10.62
C PRO A 268 2.40 8.45 10.58
#